data_b0cb39355c24c63ece05a3b3b7f732e3
#
_entry.id   b0cb39355c24c63ece05a3b3b7f732e3
#
_cell.length_a   1.000
_cell.length_b   1.000
_cell.length_c   1.000
_cell.angle_alpha   90.00
_cell.angle_beta   90.00
_cell.angle_gamma   90.00
#
_symmetry.space_group_name_H-M   'P 1'
#
loop_
_entity.id
_entity.type
_entity.pdbx_description
1 polymer ?
#
loop_
_entity_poly.entity_id
_entity_poly.type
_entity_poly.pdbx_seq_one_letter_code
_entity_poly.pdbx_strand_id
1 'polypeptide(L)'
;MIDTAEPVRWPAQSLALAAVAAAAVLSACGTGSGNTPAAAEKELRIYNWADYIGKDTVGNFEAATGIKVIYDTYDADETLEAKMMAGDAGYDVVSTSTDYFSRQIKAGIYRPLDKSLLPNWKNLDPHVLAIEAEADPGNRHAVPYLRHVNGFAYNIDLIRARLPNAPVDSLDMIFKPEVIRHFADCGVTFLDSAEDVLQLALNYLHLDPNTQRPEDYRQAEKLLLAVRPYIKAFDSTEYLNGLINGEFCISMSWSGDYATSRARARAAGVDVPLAFTVPREGANGSYDAWLIPADAPHPLAAHKFLNYMLEPRVIADVTNDIHYANDNLAANPYVDPQILADPAVYVPPAVEARLYHAAEAGPALERLRTRTWTRIKTGL
;
A
#
# COMPACT_ATOMS: atom_id res chain seq x y z
N MET A 1 6.58 64.87 23.29
CA MET A 1 5.27 65.11 23.87
C MET A 1 4.66 63.75 24.14
N ILE A 2 4.59 63.49 25.41
CA ILE A 2 4.19 62.21 26.03
C ILE A 2 2.69 62.37 26.25
N ASP A 3 1.90 61.44 25.83
CA ASP A 3 0.50 61.37 26.25
C ASP A 3 0.19 60.02 26.88
N THR A 4 -0.17 60.09 28.14
CA THR A 4 -0.41 58.99 29.07
C THR A 4 -1.94 58.72 29.09
N ALA A 5 -2.36 57.50 28.77
CA ALA A 5 -3.75 57.08 28.94
C ALA A 5 -3.86 56.26 30.24
N GLU A 6 -4.79 56.69 31.11
CA GLU A 6 -5.14 56.11 32.43
C GLU A 6 -5.89 54.78 32.32
N PRO A 7 -5.87 53.96 33.42
CA PRO A 7 -6.62 52.70 33.45
C PRO A 7 -8.06 52.90 33.93
N VAL A 8 -8.98 52.25 33.24
CA VAL A 8 -10.41 52.17 33.56
C VAL A 8 -10.60 51.23 34.77
N ARG A 9 -11.21 51.80 35.83
CA ARG A 9 -11.67 51.09 37.05
C ARG A 9 -13.11 50.59 36.84
N TRP A 10 -13.36 49.32 37.17
CA TRP A 10 -14.68 48.75 37.33
C TRP A 10 -15.08 48.75 38.83
N PRO A 11 -16.34 49.04 39.17
CA PRO A 11 -16.81 49.08 40.57
C PRO A 11 -17.22 47.70 41.08
N ALA A 12 -16.84 47.43 42.32
CA ALA A 12 -17.26 46.29 43.11
C ALA A 12 -18.70 46.58 43.69
N GLN A 13 -19.59 45.63 43.53
CA GLN A 13 -20.83 45.59 44.32
C GLN A 13 -21.02 44.17 44.90
N SER A 14 -20.79 44.07 46.12
CA SER A 14 -21.57 43.70 47.33
C SER A 14 -22.33 42.38 47.32
N LEU A 15 -21.89 41.55 48.27
CA LEU A 15 -22.52 40.34 48.82
C LEU A 15 -24.03 40.51 49.19
N ALA A 16 -24.79 39.45 48.96
CA ALA A 16 -25.92 39.08 49.81
C ALA A 16 -25.94 37.56 50.03
N LEU A 17 -25.75 37.16 51.27
CA LEU A 17 -26.01 35.81 51.81
C LEU A 17 -27.50 35.49 51.77
N ALA A 18 -27.84 34.26 51.34
CA ALA A 18 -29.04 33.58 51.79
C ALA A 18 -28.72 32.09 51.96
N ALA A 19 -28.65 31.68 53.22
CA ALA A 19 -28.60 30.30 53.67
C ALA A 19 -30.03 29.80 53.91
N VAL A 20 -30.44 28.68 53.27
CA VAL A 20 -31.58 27.85 53.72
C VAL A 20 -31.38 26.37 53.41
N ALA A 21 -31.32 25.63 54.52
CA ALA A 21 -31.84 24.28 54.80
C ALA A 21 -31.41 23.07 53.94
N ALA A 22 -30.71 22.21 54.63
CA ALA A 22 -30.47 20.79 54.34
C ALA A 22 -31.82 19.99 54.30
N ALA A 23 -31.93 19.12 53.28
CA ALA A 23 -32.76 17.93 53.39
C ALA A 23 -31.93 16.76 52.82
N ALA A 24 -31.49 15.92 53.73
CA ALA A 24 -30.86 14.65 53.44
C ALA A 24 -31.90 13.67 52.87
N VAL A 25 -31.68 13.18 51.66
CA VAL A 25 -32.29 11.93 51.17
C VAL A 25 -31.14 10.98 50.83
N LEU A 26 -30.84 10.13 51.81
CA LEU A 26 -30.07 8.90 51.58
C LEU A 26 -30.97 7.95 50.77
N SER A 27 -30.62 7.72 49.52
CA SER A 27 -31.16 6.61 48.73
C SER A 27 -30.04 5.86 48.02
N ALA A 28 -29.80 4.68 48.56
CA ALA A 28 -29.29 3.46 47.92
C ALA A 28 -28.19 3.62 46.89
N CYS A 29 -26.99 3.32 47.31
CA CYS A 29 -25.92 2.79 46.44
C CYS A 29 -26.41 1.51 45.75
N GLY A 30 -26.90 1.63 44.56
CA GLY A 30 -26.96 0.54 43.60
C GLY A 30 -25.67 0.56 42.78
N THR A 31 -24.71 -0.30 43.12
CA THR A 31 -23.55 -0.60 42.26
C THR A 31 -24.04 -1.46 41.08
N GLY A 32 -24.76 -0.84 40.19
CA GLY A 32 -24.99 -1.41 38.87
C GLY A 32 -23.86 -0.91 37.93
N SER A 33 -22.86 -1.71 37.73
CA SER A 33 -21.99 -1.58 36.53
C SER A 33 -22.86 -1.83 35.31
N GLY A 34 -23.66 -0.83 34.96
CA GLY A 34 -24.37 -0.84 33.69
C GLY A 34 -23.33 -0.72 32.59
N ASN A 35 -22.99 -1.85 31.97
CA ASN A 35 -22.40 -1.86 30.66
C ASN A 35 -23.39 -1.15 29.72
N THR A 36 -23.29 0.16 29.60
CA THR A 36 -24.00 0.89 28.55
C THR A 36 -23.42 0.29 27.25
N PRO A 37 -24.23 -0.31 26.37
CA PRO A 37 -23.71 -0.76 25.08
C PRO A 37 -23.04 0.45 24.43
N ALA A 38 -21.78 0.33 24.04
CA ALA A 38 -21.10 1.35 23.26
C ALA A 38 -22.02 1.70 22.08
N ALA A 39 -22.30 3.00 21.89
CA ALA A 39 -23.15 3.44 20.79
C ALA A 39 -22.57 2.82 19.50
N ALA A 40 -23.44 2.20 18.71
CA ALA A 40 -22.99 1.55 17.47
C ALA A 40 -22.32 2.60 16.60
N GLU A 41 -21.04 2.38 16.26
CA GLU A 41 -20.29 3.23 15.33
C GLU A 41 -20.96 3.13 13.96
N LYS A 42 -21.26 4.28 13.35
CA LYS A 42 -22.03 4.37 12.09
C LYS A 42 -21.21 4.90 10.91
N GLU A 43 -19.95 5.23 11.16
CA GLU A 43 -19.00 5.75 10.17
C GLU A 43 -17.72 4.95 10.22
N LEU A 44 -17.05 4.83 9.08
CA LEU A 44 -15.75 4.22 8.93
C LEU A 44 -14.95 5.03 7.91
N ARG A 45 -13.73 5.42 8.27
CA ARG A 45 -12.83 6.19 7.39
C ARG A 45 -11.66 5.33 6.97
N ILE A 46 -11.55 5.07 5.67
CA ILE A 46 -10.53 4.21 5.08
C ILE A 46 -9.57 5.05 4.25
N TYR A 47 -8.28 4.76 4.35
CA TYR A 47 -7.23 5.33 3.49
C TYR A 47 -6.45 4.20 2.86
N ASN A 48 -6.56 4.06 1.55
CA ASN A 48 -6.00 2.94 0.79
C ASN A 48 -5.30 3.44 -0.47
N TRP A 49 -4.57 2.57 -1.12
CA TRP A 49 -4.02 2.80 -2.45
C TRP A 49 -5.13 3.10 -3.47
N ALA A 50 -4.81 3.93 -4.46
CA ALA A 50 -5.68 4.12 -5.61
C ALA A 50 -5.88 2.79 -6.36
N ASP A 51 -7.08 2.56 -6.88
CA ASP A 51 -7.46 1.35 -7.64
C ASP A 51 -7.19 0.00 -6.91
N TYR A 52 -7.14 0.00 -5.57
CA TYR A 52 -6.68 -1.13 -4.77
C TYR A 52 -7.78 -1.71 -3.86
N ILE A 53 -9.01 -1.81 -4.39
CA ILE A 53 -10.17 -2.47 -3.75
C ILE A 53 -11.17 -2.89 -4.83
N GLY A 54 -11.97 -3.93 -4.59
CA GLY A 54 -13.03 -4.33 -5.52
C GLY A 54 -14.13 -3.27 -5.62
N LYS A 55 -14.63 -3.04 -6.83
CA LYS A 55 -15.59 -1.96 -7.16
C LYS A 55 -16.85 -1.94 -6.29
N ASP A 56 -17.34 -3.11 -5.88
CA ASP A 56 -18.57 -3.24 -5.10
C ASP A 56 -18.31 -3.45 -3.60
N THR A 57 -17.05 -3.60 -3.17
CA THR A 57 -16.65 -4.00 -1.80
C THR A 57 -17.17 -3.03 -0.75
N VAL A 58 -16.98 -1.73 -0.95
CA VAL A 58 -17.42 -0.69 -0.01
C VAL A 58 -18.95 -0.65 0.06
N GLY A 59 -19.63 -0.63 -1.09
CA GLY A 59 -21.09 -0.59 -1.15
C GLY A 59 -21.74 -1.82 -0.49
N ASN A 60 -21.17 -3.00 -0.71
CA ASN A 60 -21.63 -4.24 -0.09
C ASN A 60 -21.42 -4.24 1.43
N PHE A 61 -20.29 -3.70 1.92
CA PHE A 61 -20.03 -3.53 3.34
C PHE A 61 -21.06 -2.58 3.99
N GLU A 62 -21.33 -1.42 3.35
CA GLU A 62 -22.34 -0.46 3.82
C GLU A 62 -23.73 -1.11 3.90
N ALA A 63 -24.12 -1.83 2.84
CA ALA A 63 -25.41 -2.51 2.78
C ALA A 63 -25.55 -3.60 3.85
N ALA A 64 -24.48 -4.37 4.12
CA ALA A 64 -24.49 -5.45 5.09
C ALA A 64 -24.46 -4.97 6.54
N THR A 65 -23.87 -3.79 6.80
CA THR A 65 -23.57 -3.35 8.19
C THR A 65 -24.33 -2.12 8.64
N GLY A 66 -24.81 -1.30 7.69
CA GLY A 66 -25.36 0.03 7.94
C GLY A 66 -24.32 1.07 8.37
N ILE A 67 -23.01 0.74 8.25
CA ILE A 67 -21.90 1.67 8.55
C ILE A 67 -21.58 2.43 7.27
N LYS A 68 -21.58 3.76 7.34
CA LYS A 68 -21.21 4.64 6.21
C LYS A 68 -19.71 4.70 6.08
N VAL A 69 -19.20 4.49 4.86
CA VAL A 69 -17.77 4.53 4.57
C VAL A 69 -17.38 5.85 3.91
N ILE A 70 -16.33 6.47 4.42
CA ILE A 70 -15.59 7.55 3.76
C ILE A 70 -14.28 6.93 3.29
N TYR A 71 -14.07 6.94 1.97
CA TYR A 71 -12.95 6.25 1.35
C TYR A 71 -12.07 7.25 0.60
N ASP A 72 -10.86 7.42 1.10
CA ASP A 72 -9.82 8.26 0.51
C ASP A 72 -8.69 7.39 -0.05
N THR A 73 -7.98 7.91 -1.05
CA THR A 73 -6.87 7.19 -1.69
C THR A 73 -5.57 7.96 -1.66
N TYR A 74 -4.48 7.23 -1.82
CA TYR A 74 -3.13 7.74 -2.02
C TYR A 74 -2.40 6.89 -3.09
N ASP A 75 -1.27 7.38 -3.57
CA ASP A 75 -0.49 6.81 -4.68
C ASP A 75 0.96 6.45 -4.31
N ALA A 76 1.40 6.78 -3.09
CA ALA A 76 2.74 6.48 -2.60
C ALA A 76 2.75 6.26 -1.09
N ASP A 77 3.45 5.23 -0.60
CA ASP A 77 3.60 4.93 0.83
C ASP A 77 4.18 6.11 1.63
N GLU A 78 5.05 6.91 1.01
CA GLU A 78 5.62 8.11 1.62
C GLU A 78 4.53 9.15 1.93
N THR A 79 3.48 9.24 1.11
CA THR A 79 2.33 10.11 1.33
C THR A 79 1.52 9.66 2.54
N LEU A 80 1.24 8.34 2.62
CA LEU A 80 0.59 7.74 3.78
C LEU A 80 1.44 7.98 5.04
N GLU A 81 2.72 7.63 4.98
CA GLU A 81 3.62 7.73 6.14
C GLU A 81 3.68 9.15 6.67
N ALA A 82 3.89 10.15 5.80
CA ALA A 82 3.94 11.55 6.21
C ALA A 82 2.66 11.97 6.94
N LYS A 83 1.49 11.51 6.48
CA LYS A 83 0.19 11.78 7.08
C LYS A 83 0.05 11.07 8.44
N MET A 84 0.40 9.79 8.52
CA MET A 84 0.26 9.00 9.74
C MET A 84 1.23 9.44 10.83
N MET A 85 2.47 9.80 10.45
CA MET A 85 3.48 10.30 11.37
C MET A 85 3.15 11.69 11.93
N ALA A 86 2.33 12.48 11.25
CA ALA A 86 1.84 13.77 11.75
C ALA A 86 0.84 13.63 12.89
N GLY A 87 0.21 12.45 13.04
CA GLY A 87 -0.85 12.16 14.00
C GLY A 87 -2.20 12.81 13.65
N ASP A 88 -3.24 12.41 14.36
CA ASP A 88 -4.63 12.90 14.18
C ASP A 88 -5.10 12.84 12.72
N ALA A 89 -4.68 11.79 11.99
CA ALA A 89 -5.01 11.63 10.57
C ALA A 89 -6.51 11.41 10.32
N GLY A 90 -7.24 11.01 11.37
CA GLY A 90 -8.70 10.86 11.35
C GLY A 90 -9.21 9.65 10.58
N TYR A 91 -8.34 8.69 10.25
CA TYR A 91 -8.72 7.43 9.63
C TYR A 91 -8.92 6.32 10.66
N ASP A 92 -9.77 5.35 10.30
CA ASP A 92 -10.05 4.16 11.11
C ASP A 92 -9.28 2.95 10.63
N VAL A 93 -9.07 2.85 9.32
CA VAL A 93 -8.35 1.76 8.66
C VAL A 93 -7.44 2.35 7.60
N VAL A 94 -6.22 1.85 7.55
CA VAL A 94 -5.26 2.17 6.48
C VAL A 94 -4.67 0.88 5.91
N SER A 95 -4.28 0.89 4.63
CA SER A 95 -3.50 -0.17 4.01
C SER A 95 -2.09 0.34 3.75
N THR A 96 -1.06 -0.48 3.95
CA THR A 96 0.33 -0.15 3.62
C THR A 96 1.18 -1.42 3.54
N SER A 97 2.36 -1.31 2.94
CA SER A 97 3.27 -2.42 2.73
C SER A 97 4.10 -2.76 3.97
N THR A 98 4.60 -3.99 4.00
CA THR A 98 5.32 -4.61 5.13
C THR A 98 6.53 -3.78 5.58
N ASP A 99 7.28 -3.22 4.66
CA ASP A 99 8.48 -2.42 4.91
C ASP A 99 8.16 -1.07 5.58
N TYR A 100 6.97 -0.50 5.30
CA TYR A 100 6.48 0.73 5.93
C TYR A 100 5.83 0.47 7.27
N PHE A 101 4.90 -0.49 7.39
CA PHE A 101 4.20 -0.67 8.65
C PHE A 101 5.11 -1.16 9.79
N SER A 102 6.19 -1.88 9.51
CA SER A 102 7.15 -2.32 10.53
C SER A 102 7.66 -1.16 11.41
N ARG A 103 8.14 -0.09 10.77
CA ARG A 103 8.64 1.09 11.49
C ARG A 103 7.53 1.91 12.12
N GLN A 104 6.37 1.97 11.48
CA GLN A 104 5.20 2.68 11.98
C GLN A 104 4.62 1.99 13.22
N ILE A 105 4.60 0.65 13.28
CA ILE A 105 4.26 -0.11 14.49
C ILE A 105 5.22 0.22 15.64
N LYS A 106 6.53 0.23 15.37
CA LYS A 106 7.56 0.60 16.37
C LYS A 106 7.40 2.05 16.88
N ALA A 107 6.92 2.94 16.02
CA ALA A 107 6.60 4.32 16.37
C ALA A 107 5.27 4.47 17.14
N GLY A 108 4.50 3.39 17.31
CA GLY A 108 3.22 3.41 18.03
C GLY A 108 2.06 3.99 17.22
N ILE A 109 2.19 4.05 15.89
CA ILE A 109 1.17 4.60 14.98
C ILE A 109 -0.08 3.73 14.96
N TYR A 110 0.07 2.41 15.13
CA TYR A 110 -1.02 1.45 15.03
C TYR A 110 -1.34 0.81 16.37
N ARG A 111 -2.60 0.52 16.58
CA ARG A 111 -3.07 -0.20 17.77
C ARG A 111 -3.03 -1.70 17.55
N PRO A 112 -2.82 -2.49 18.61
CA PRO A 112 -2.98 -3.94 18.54
C PRO A 112 -4.43 -4.31 18.17
N LEU A 113 -4.56 -5.36 17.35
CA LEU A 113 -5.83 -5.94 16.96
C LEU A 113 -6.48 -6.70 18.12
N ASP A 114 -7.78 -6.56 18.27
CA ASP A 114 -8.59 -7.50 19.05
C ASP A 114 -8.99 -8.69 18.15
N LYS A 115 -8.19 -9.75 18.20
CA LYS A 115 -8.42 -10.95 17.36
C LYS A 115 -9.73 -11.67 17.71
N SER A 116 -10.37 -11.39 18.86
CA SER A 116 -11.68 -11.94 19.19
C SER A 116 -12.79 -11.37 18.28
N LEU A 117 -12.54 -10.18 17.67
CA LEU A 117 -13.42 -9.53 16.71
C LEU A 117 -13.14 -9.97 15.27
N LEU A 118 -12.15 -10.84 15.05
CA LEU A 118 -11.71 -11.30 13.73
C LEU A 118 -11.87 -12.82 13.55
N PRO A 119 -13.09 -13.39 13.66
CA PRO A 119 -13.31 -14.84 13.57
C PRO A 119 -12.88 -15.43 12.22
N ASN A 120 -12.75 -14.62 11.16
CA ASN A 120 -12.27 -15.03 9.84
C ASN A 120 -10.74 -15.05 9.73
N TRP A 121 -9.99 -14.67 10.77
CA TRP A 121 -8.51 -14.75 10.80
C TRP A 121 -7.95 -16.14 10.42
N LYS A 122 -8.67 -17.19 10.77
CA LYS A 122 -8.33 -18.60 10.47
C LYS A 122 -8.25 -18.92 8.98
N ASN A 123 -8.75 -18.05 8.12
CA ASN A 123 -8.77 -18.23 6.67
C ASN A 123 -7.46 -17.79 6.01
N LEU A 124 -6.61 -17.03 6.74
CA LEU A 124 -5.34 -16.51 6.25
C LEU A 124 -4.31 -17.63 6.04
N ASP A 125 -3.42 -17.40 5.08
CA ASP A 125 -2.30 -18.29 4.78
C ASP A 125 -1.28 -18.28 5.92
N PRO A 126 -1.00 -19.41 6.59
CA PRO A 126 0.01 -19.47 7.64
C PRO A 126 1.43 -19.14 7.15
N HIS A 127 1.72 -19.33 5.86
CA HIS A 127 3.01 -18.97 5.27
C HIS A 127 3.17 -17.45 5.23
N VAL A 128 2.17 -16.73 4.76
CA VAL A 128 2.16 -15.26 4.76
C VAL A 128 2.23 -14.70 6.18
N LEU A 129 1.45 -15.25 7.10
CA LEU A 129 1.52 -14.88 8.51
C LEU A 129 2.92 -15.05 9.11
N ALA A 130 3.68 -16.07 8.68
CA ALA A 130 5.05 -16.28 9.13
C ALA A 130 6.01 -15.22 8.55
N ILE A 131 5.84 -14.81 7.29
CA ILE A 131 6.62 -13.75 6.67
C ILE A 131 6.31 -12.40 7.34
N GLU A 132 5.05 -12.03 7.46
CA GLU A 132 4.66 -10.75 8.09
C GLU A 132 5.03 -10.67 9.58
N ALA A 133 5.16 -11.81 10.28
CA ALA A 133 5.61 -11.83 11.67
C ALA A 133 7.04 -11.30 11.87
N GLU A 134 7.85 -11.20 10.81
CA GLU A 134 9.16 -10.54 10.87
C GLU A 134 9.02 -9.03 11.06
N ALA A 135 8.00 -8.43 10.45
CA ALA A 135 7.66 -7.00 10.54
C ALA A 135 6.73 -6.68 11.73
N ASP A 136 5.78 -7.58 12.02
CA ASP A 136 4.81 -7.47 13.12
C ASP A 136 4.85 -8.72 14.01
N PRO A 137 5.76 -8.81 14.98
CA PRO A 137 5.94 -9.98 15.82
C PRO A 137 4.65 -10.47 16.49
N GLY A 138 4.22 -11.67 16.12
CA GLY A 138 2.98 -12.28 16.58
C GLY A 138 1.73 -11.81 15.81
N ASN A 139 1.90 -11.11 14.69
CA ASN A 139 0.81 -10.58 13.85
C ASN A 139 -0.22 -9.83 14.70
N ARG A 140 0.24 -8.85 15.47
CA ARG A 140 -0.56 -8.18 16.48
C ARG A 140 -1.30 -6.95 15.96
N HIS A 141 -0.84 -6.35 14.87
CA HIS A 141 -1.32 -5.06 14.37
C HIS A 141 -1.83 -5.13 12.94
N ALA A 142 -1.22 -5.96 12.10
CA ALA A 142 -1.48 -6.07 10.67
C ALA A 142 -2.43 -7.23 10.36
N VAL A 143 -3.33 -7.01 9.39
CA VAL A 143 -4.17 -8.05 8.78
C VAL A 143 -3.72 -8.20 7.33
N PRO A 144 -3.10 -9.33 6.93
CA PRO A 144 -2.70 -9.58 5.54
C PRO A 144 -3.83 -9.29 4.55
N TYR A 145 -3.50 -8.65 3.44
CA TYR A 145 -4.47 -8.23 2.44
C TYR A 145 -4.17 -8.81 1.08
N LEU A 146 -3.23 -8.23 0.37
CA LEU A 146 -2.85 -8.60 -0.98
C LEU A 146 -1.33 -8.67 -1.08
N ARG A 147 -0.85 -9.35 -2.13
CA ARG A 147 0.58 -9.44 -2.44
C ARG A 147 0.84 -9.28 -3.92
N HIS A 148 2.03 -8.79 -4.23
CA HIS A 148 2.49 -8.62 -5.60
C HIS A 148 4.00 -8.81 -5.70
N VAL A 149 4.48 -8.87 -6.93
CA VAL A 149 5.91 -8.91 -7.24
C VAL A 149 6.25 -7.84 -8.25
N ASN A 150 7.45 -7.29 -8.14
CA ASN A 150 7.96 -6.32 -9.09
C ASN A 150 8.50 -7.02 -10.34
N GLY A 151 8.40 -6.33 -11.46
CA GLY A 151 8.91 -6.82 -12.72
C GLY A 151 8.73 -5.79 -13.83
N PHE A 152 8.52 -6.26 -15.03
CA PHE A 152 8.14 -5.38 -16.13
C PHE A 152 7.11 -6.04 -17.04
N ALA A 153 6.12 -5.24 -17.43
CA ALA A 153 5.15 -5.58 -18.45
C ALA A 153 5.61 -5.09 -19.82
N TYR A 154 5.29 -5.81 -20.86
CA TYR A 154 5.69 -5.40 -22.21
C TYR A 154 4.73 -5.92 -23.29
N ASN A 155 4.66 -5.19 -24.40
CA ASN A 155 3.91 -5.61 -25.58
C ASN A 155 4.77 -6.52 -26.43
N ILE A 156 4.39 -7.79 -26.54
CA ILE A 156 5.15 -8.86 -27.20
C ILE A 156 5.51 -8.49 -28.64
N ASP A 157 4.56 -7.97 -29.41
CA ASP A 157 4.74 -7.70 -30.82
C ASP A 157 5.61 -6.47 -31.07
N LEU A 158 5.43 -5.41 -30.25
CA LEU A 158 6.25 -4.21 -30.34
C LEU A 158 7.72 -4.49 -29.98
N ILE A 159 7.94 -5.34 -28.98
CA ILE A 159 9.30 -5.78 -28.60
C ILE A 159 9.93 -6.62 -29.69
N ARG A 160 9.22 -7.66 -30.16
CA ARG A 160 9.73 -8.57 -31.20
C ARG A 160 10.06 -7.85 -32.51
N ALA A 161 9.25 -6.85 -32.88
CA ALA A 161 9.48 -6.06 -34.09
C ALA A 161 10.79 -5.23 -34.03
N ARG A 162 11.23 -4.81 -32.82
CA ARG A 162 12.42 -3.97 -32.63
C ARG A 162 13.67 -4.77 -32.31
N LEU A 163 13.52 -5.80 -31.49
CA LEU A 163 14.61 -6.68 -31.08
C LEU A 163 14.07 -8.13 -30.98
N PRO A 164 14.15 -8.94 -32.05
CA PRO A 164 13.58 -10.29 -32.10
C PRO A 164 14.06 -11.22 -30.99
N ASN A 165 15.32 -11.03 -30.53
CA ASN A 165 15.94 -11.82 -29.46
C ASN A 165 16.12 -10.97 -28.19
N ALA A 166 15.16 -10.11 -27.88
CA ALA A 166 15.19 -9.32 -26.65
C ALA A 166 15.27 -10.24 -25.40
N PRO A 167 16.08 -9.87 -24.39
CA PRO A 167 16.22 -10.67 -23.17
C PRO A 167 15.01 -10.47 -22.23
N VAL A 168 13.84 -10.91 -22.67
CA VAL A 168 12.55 -10.65 -21.97
C VAL A 168 12.42 -11.32 -20.61
N ASP A 169 13.37 -12.18 -20.22
CA ASP A 169 13.42 -12.84 -18.90
C ASP A 169 14.42 -12.19 -17.94
N SER A 170 15.03 -11.07 -18.31
CA SER A 170 16.14 -10.45 -17.59
C SER A 170 15.99 -8.93 -17.46
N LEU A 171 16.50 -8.38 -16.37
CA LEU A 171 16.65 -6.93 -16.17
C LEU A 171 17.58 -6.26 -17.21
N ASP A 172 18.35 -7.03 -17.99
CA ASP A 172 19.05 -6.54 -19.18
C ASP A 172 18.10 -5.76 -20.11
N MET A 173 16.83 -6.14 -20.12
CA MET A 173 15.78 -5.53 -20.92
C MET A 173 15.64 -4.03 -20.67
N ILE A 174 15.79 -3.61 -19.41
CA ILE A 174 15.56 -2.23 -18.97
C ILE A 174 16.81 -1.53 -18.43
N PHE A 175 17.85 -2.28 -18.02
CA PHE A 175 19.04 -1.70 -17.40
C PHE A 175 20.28 -1.70 -18.29
N LYS A 176 20.25 -2.36 -19.46
CA LYS A 176 21.34 -2.25 -20.44
C LYS A 176 21.05 -1.18 -21.48
N PRO A 177 21.86 -0.10 -21.55
CA PRO A 177 21.67 0.97 -22.55
C PRO A 177 21.60 0.46 -24.00
N GLU A 178 22.40 -0.55 -24.35
CA GLU A 178 22.40 -1.16 -25.68
C GLU A 178 21.12 -1.96 -25.99
N VAL A 179 20.35 -2.35 -24.99
CA VAL A 179 19.07 -3.05 -25.15
C VAL A 179 17.92 -2.05 -25.11
N ILE A 180 17.78 -1.29 -24.02
CA ILE A 180 16.63 -0.39 -23.79
C ILE A 180 16.49 0.68 -24.89
N ARG A 181 17.59 1.15 -25.49
CA ARG A 181 17.57 2.14 -26.58
C ARG A 181 16.72 1.73 -27.77
N HIS A 182 16.54 0.41 -28.00
CA HIS A 182 15.71 -0.11 -29.09
C HIS A 182 14.23 0.13 -28.86
N PHE A 183 13.82 0.50 -27.64
CA PHE A 183 12.44 0.65 -27.23
C PHE A 183 12.07 2.10 -26.90
N ALA A 184 13.03 3.03 -27.02
CA ALA A 184 12.81 4.44 -26.70
C ALA A 184 11.74 5.10 -27.57
N ASP A 185 11.59 4.66 -28.83
CA ASP A 185 10.60 5.19 -29.77
C ASP A 185 9.18 4.72 -29.49
N CYS A 186 9.01 3.53 -28.88
CA CYS A 186 7.70 3.01 -28.51
C CYS A 186 7.31 3.26 -27.04
N GLY A 187 8.16 3.94 -26.30
CA GLY A 187 7.92 4.36 -24.92
C GLY A 187 8.28 3.30 -23.88
N VAL A 188 9.18 3.70 -23.00
CA VAL A 188 9.56 2.95 -21.79
C VAL A 188 9.18 3.78 -20.58
N THR A 189 8.48 3.18 -19.62
CA THR A 189 8.17 3.85 -18.36
C THR A 189 8.68 3.03 -17.17
N PHE A 190 9.11 3.73 -16.14
CA PHE A 190 9.47 3.16 -14.85
C PHE A 190 8.47 3.64 -13.80
N LEU A 191 8.27 2.85 -12.75
CA LEU A 191 7.48 3.29 -11.60
C LEU A 191 8.06 4.57 -11.00
N ASP A 192 7.23 5.48 -10.55
CA ASP A 192 7.65 6.61 -9.72
C ASP A 192 7.72 6.19 -8.25
N SER A 193 8.53 5.17 -8.00
CA SER A 193 8.82 4.61 -6.69
C SER A 193 10.34 4.52 -6.52
N ALA A 194 10.86 5.31 -5.60
CA ALA A 194 12.29 5.31 -5.30
C ALA A 194 12.77 3.95 -4.78
N GLU A 195 11.97 3.32 -3.95
CA GLU A 195 12.29 2.03 -3.35
C GLU A 195 12.34 0.92 -4.38
N ASP A 196 11.26 0.69 -5.12
CA ASP A 196 11.16 -0.39 -6.10
C ASP A 196 12.26 -0.31 -7.17
N VAL A 197 12.46 0.89 -7.72
CA VAL A 197 13.43 1.08 -8.82
C VAL A 197 14.87 0.95 -8.33
N LEU A 198 15.21 1.53 -7.16
CA LEU A 198 16.57 1.44 -6.62
C LEU A 198 16.90 0.04 -6.14
N GLN A 199 15.98 -0.66 -5.47
CA GLN A 199 16.18 -2.04 -5.05
C GLN A 199 16.38 -2.98 -6.25
N LEU A 200 15.58 -2.82 -7.31
CA LEU A 200 15.71 -3.63 -8.50
C LEU A 200 17.04 -3.36 -9.21
N ALA A 201 17.51 -2.10 -9.24
CA ALA A 201 18.81 -1.73 -9.77
C ALA A 201 19.97 -2.29 -8.93
N LEU A 202 19.87 -2.27 -7.59
CA LEU A 202 20.85 -2.88 -6.69
C LEU A 202 20.93 -4.40 -6.91
N ASN A 203 19.78 -5.07 -6.97
CA ASN A 203 19.71 -6.51 -7.25
C ASN A 203 20.37 -6.86 -8.60
N TYR A 204 20.09 -6.09 -9.64
CA TYR A 204 20.71 -6.28 -10.95
C TYR A 204 22.24 -6.13 -10.90
N LEU A 205 22.75 -5.27 -10.04
CA LEU A 205 24.20 -5.09 -9.80
C LEU A 205 24.80 -6.16 -8.89
N HIS A 206 24.01 -7.17 -8.48
CA HIS A 206 24.39 -8.19 -7.49
C HIS A 206 24.81 -7.60 -6.15
N LEU A 207 24.21 -6.47 -5.78
CA LEU A 207 24.32 -5.85 -4.47
C LEU A 207 23.10 -6.23 -3.63
N ASP A 208 23.23 -6.10 -2.31
CA ASP A 208 22.09 -6.31 -1.40
C ASP A 208 21.00 -5.26 -1.67
N PRO A 209 19.77 -5.63 -2.07
CA PRO A 209 18.67 -4.68 -2.26
C PRO A 209 18.35 -3.84 -1.03
N ASN A 210 18.65 -4.38 0.16
CA ASN A 210 18.43 -3.73 1.46
C ASN A 210 19.68 -3.04 2.02
N THR A 211 20.71 -2.83 1.19
CA THR A 211 21.94 -2.16 1.61
C THR A 211 21.67 -0.76 2.17
N GLN A 212 22.43 -0.39 3.20
CA GLN A 212 22.42 0.98 3.75
C GLN A 212 23.66 1.78 3.34
N ARG A 213 24.48 1.23 2.44
CA ARG A 213 25.76 1.79 2.04
C ARG A 213 25.60 2.83 0.92
N PRO A 214 26.00 4.11 1.14
CA PRO A 214 25.85 5.15 0.11
C PRO A 214 26.59 4.85 -1.20
N GLU A 215 27.68 4.08 -1.15
CA GLU A 215 28.44 3.70 -2.35
C GLU A 215 27.64 2.76 -3.26
N ASP A 216 26.79 1.88 -2.72
CA ASP A 216 25.95 0.98 -3.50
C ASP A 216 24.88 1.79 -4.23
N TYR A 217 24.27 2.76 -3.54
CA TYR A 217 23.32 3.70 -4.15
C TYR A 217 23.96 4.55 -5.25
N ARG A 218 25.24 4.93 -5.12
CA ARG A 218 25.95 5.61 -6.22
C ARG A 218 26.14 4.71 -7.45
N GLN A 219 26.31 3.39 -7.25
CA GLN A 219 26.38 2.45 -8.37
C GLN A 219 25.01 2.30 -9.05
N ALA A 220 23.93 2.15 -8.29
CA ALA A 220 22.56 2.12 -8.80
C ALA A 220 22.21 3.42 -9.53
N GLU A 221 22.55 4.58 -8.99
CA GLU A 221 22.38 5.89 -9.63
C GLU A 221 23.09 5.95 -10.98
N LYS A 222 24.36 5.53 -11.05
CA LYS A 222 25.12 5.51 -12.30
C LYS A 222 24.47 4.62 -13.34
N LEU A 223 23.96 3.44 -12.94
CA LEU A 223 23.24 2.52 -13.82
C LEU A 223 21.98 3.18 -14.37
N LEU A 224 21.15 3.76 -13.49
CA LEU A 224 19.88 4.37 -13.84
C LEU A 224 20.05 5.64 -14.69
N LEU A 225 21.07 6.45 -14.43
CA LEU A 225 21.40 7.62 -15.26
C LEU A 225 21.85 7.21 -16.66
N ALA A 226 22.51 6.05 -16.83
CA ALA A 226 22.91 5.55 -18.15
C ALA A 226 21.70 5.16 -19.02
N VAL A 227 20.61 4.71 -18.43
CA VAL A 227 19.37 4.34 -19.13
C VAL A 227 18.32 5.45 -19.14
N ARG A 228 18.49 6.48 -18.30
CA ARG A 228 17.56 7.62 -18.16
C ARG A 228 17.13 8.27 -19.49
N PRO A 229 18.04 8.47 -20.47
CA PRO A 229 17.68 9.07 -21.77
C PRO A 229 16.64 8.28 -22.57
N TYR A 230 16.43 7.01 -22.26
CA TYR A 230 15.51 6.11 -22.96
C TYR A 230 14.19 5.94 -22.22
N ILE A 231 14.07 6.49 -21.01
CA ILE A 231 12.86 6.42 -20.18
C ILE A 231 11.99 7.64 -20.53
N LYS A 232 10.78 7.36 -21.02
CA LYS A 232 9.81 8.38 -21.42
C LYS A 232 9.16 9.04 -20.21
N ALA A 233 8.80 8.25 -19.19
CA ALA A 233 8.13 8.72 -17.99
C ALA A 233 8.51 7.91 -16.74
N PHE A 234 8.35 8.53 -15.58
CA PHE A 234 8.23 7.87 -14.28
C PHE A 234 6.79 8.04 -13.84
N ASP A 235 6.07 6.94 -13.70
CA ASP A 235 4.62 6.95 -13.48
C ASP A 235 4.18 5.65 -12.80
N SER A 236 3.35 5.76 -11.76
CA SER A 236 2.83 4.62 -10.99
C SER A 236 1.32 4.42 -11.12
N THR A 237 0.64 5.15 -12.02
CA THR A 237 -0.82 5.11 -12.15
C THR A 237 -1.27 5.03 -13.61
N GLU A 238 -0.92 6.04 -14.42
CA GLU A 238 -1.41 6.17 -15.80
C GLU A 238 -0.73 5.19 -16.77
N TYR A 239 0.40 4.60 -16.41
CA TYR A 239 1.09 3.62 -17.25
C TYR A 239 0.24 2.39 -17.59
N LEU A 240 -0.76 2.06 -16.76
CA LEU A 240 -1.75 1.02 -17.03
C LEU A 240 -2.50 1.28 -18.34
N ASN A 241 -2.97 2.52 -18.50
CA ASN A 241 -3.64 2.97 -19.71
C ASN A 241 -2.66 3.06 -20.88
N GLY A 242 -1.43 3.51 -20.62
CA GLY A 242 -0.37 3.61 -21.61
C GLY A 242 0.05 2.29 -22.24
N LEU A 243 0.04 1.20 -21.47
CA LEU A 243 0.25 -0.16 -21.99
C LEU A 243 -0.89 -0.62 -22.92
N ILE A 244 -2.14 -0.27 -22.60
CA ILE A 244 -3.32 -0.66 -23.38
C ILE A 244 -3.39 0.11 -24.70
N ASN A 245 -3.15 1.43 -24.67
CA ASN A 245 -3.26 2.30 -25.84
C ASN A 245 -1.99 2.34 -26.70
N GLY A 246 -0.92 1.63 -26.30
CA GLY A 246 0.35 1.54 -27.04
C GLY A 246 1.26 2.76 -26.87
N GLU A 247 1.01 3.61 -25.89
CA GLU A 247 1.91 4.72 -25.54
C GLU A 247 3.23 4.22 -24.95
N PHE A 248 3.17 3.09 -24.24
CA PHE A 248 4.31 2.38 -23.67
C PHE A 248 4.38 0.95 -24.23
N CYS A 249 5.55 0.54 -24.65
CA CYS A 249 5.80 -0.83 -25.07
C CYS A 249 6.49 -1.66 -23.98
N ILE A 250 7.09 -0.99 -22.99
CA ILE A 250 7.66 -1.58 -21.77
C ILE A 250 7.29 -0.67 -20.59
N SER A 251 6.91 -1.29 -19.49
CA SER A 251 6.72 -0.62 -18.21
C SER A 251 7.30 -1.45 -17.09
N MET A 252 8.15 -0.86 -16.21
CA MET A 252 8.27 -1.42 -14.87
C MET A 252 6.88 -1.44 -14.26
N SER A 253 6.53 -2.54 -13.60
CA SER A 253 5.15 -2.78 -13.18
C SER A 253 5.12 -3.68 -11.97
N TRP A 254 4.10 -3.50 -11.16
CA TRP A 254 3.63 -4.51 -10.23
C TRP A 254 2.82 -5.57 -10.99
N SER A 255 2.88 -6.80 -10.52
CA SER A 255 2.27 -7.94 -11.22
C SER A 255 0.74 -7.83 -11.34
N GLY A 256 0.06 -7.31 -10.31
CA GLY A 256 -1.38 -7.08 -10.34
C GLY A 256 -1.77 -6.01 -11.36
N ASP A 257 -1.00 -4.96 -11.46
CA ASP A 257 -1.24 -3.87 -12.43
C ASP A 257 -1.16 -4.36 -13.88
N TYR A 258 -0.16 -5.20 -14.19
CA TYR A 258 -0.10 -5.87 -15.49
C TYR A 258 -1.38 -6.66 -15.76
N ALA A 259 -1.82 -7.47 -14.78
CA ALA A 259 -2.99 -8.30 -14.94
C ALA A 259 -4.27 -7.45 -15.10
N THR A 260 -4.38 -6.34 -14.34
CA THR A 260 -5.44 -5.34 -14.47
C THR A 260 -5.45 -4.69 -15.86
N SER A 261 -4.28 -4.28 -16.38
CA SER A 261 -4.16 -3.69 -17.72
C SER A 261 -4.67 -4.66 -18.78
N ARG A 262 -4.26 -5.93 -18.69
CA ARG A 262 -4.71 -6.99 -19.60
C ARG A 262 -6.22 -7.23 -19.54
N ALA A 263 -6.79 -7.22 -18.34
CA ALA A 263 -8.23 -7.38 -18.15
C ALA A 263 -9.01 -6.18 -18.71
N ARG A 264 -8.56 -4.96 -18.45
CA ARG A 264 -9.15 -3.72 -19.01
C ARG A 264 -9.11 -3.71 -20.54
N ALA A 265 -7.98 -4.11 -21.14
CA ALA A 265 -7.86 -4.22 -22.60
C ALA A 265 -8.90 -5.20 -23.17
N ARG A 266 -9.02 -6.40 -22.61
CA ARG A 266 -10.01 -7.41 -23.02
C ARG A 266 -11.44 -6.89 -22.88
N ALA A 267 -11.79 -6.26 -21.77
CA ALA A 267 -13.10 -5.67 -21.53
C ALA A 267 -13.45 -4.57 -22.53
N ALA A 268 -12.46 -3.81 -22.98
CA ALA A 268 -12.59 -2.79 -24.03
C ALA A 268 -12.60 -3.36 -25.46
N GLY A 269 -12.47 -4.68 -25.63
CA GLY A 269 -12.36 -5.32 -26.93
C GLY A 269 -11.06 -5.02 -27.68
N VAL A 270 -10.02 -4.60 -26.95
CA VAL A 270 -8.68 -4.29 -27.49
C VAL A 270 -7.78 -5.51 -27.29
N ASP A 271 -7.31 -6.09 -28.39
CA ASP A 271 -6.38 -7.22 -28.36
C ASP A 271 -4.94 -6.72 -28.31
N VAL A 272 -4.41 -6.55 -27.09
CA VAL A 272 -3.04 -6.16 -26.84
C VAL A 272 -2.26 -7.35 -26.31
N PRO A 273 -1.23 -7.83 -27.02
CA PRO A 273 -0.42 -8.97 -26.60
C PRO A 273 0.58 -8.56 -25.50
N LEU A 274 0.07 -8.40 -24.27
CA LEU A 274 0.89 -8.08 -23.12
C LEU A 274 1.46 -9.34 -22.44
N ALA A 275 2.71 -9.25 -22.00
CA ALA A 275 3.35 -10.22 -21.11
C ALA A 275 3.95 -9.50 -19.90
N PHE A 276 4.13 -10.25 -18.82
CA PHE A 276 4.83 -9.80 -17.61
C PHE A 276 5.99 -10.76 -17.31
N THR A 277 7.08 -10.19 -16.83
CA THR A 277 8.23 -10.96 -16.37
C THR A 277 8.62 -10.59 -14.96
N VAL A 278 8.70 -11.60 -14.09
CA VAL A 278 9.54 -11.55 -12.90
C VAL A 278 10.95 -11.89 -13.34
N PRO A 279 11.91 -10.97 -13.24
CA PRO A 279 13.26 -11.18 -13.80
C PRO A 279 13.96 -12.40 -13.18
N ARG A 280 14.80 -13.06 -14.00
CA ARG A 280 15.60 -14.20 -13.53
C ARG A 280 16.60 -13.82 -12.43
N GLU A 281 16.99 -12.56 -12.37
CA GLU A 281 17.87 -12.00 -11.35
C GLU A 281 17.16 -11.88 -9.98
N GLY A 282 15.82 -12.01 -9.95
CA GLY A 282 14.98 -11.81 -8.78
C GLY A 282 14.33 -10.43 -8.77
N ALA A 283 13.36 -10.28 -7.89
CA ALA A 283 12.59 -9.04 -7.72
C ALA A 283 12.08 -8.90 -6.28
N ASN A 284 11.56 -7.73 -5.93
CA ASN A 284 10.83 -7.54 -4.68
C ASN A 284 9.51 -8.29 -4.72
N GLY A 285 9.24 -9.08 -3.66
CA GLY A 285 7.92 -9.59 -3.33
C GLY A 285 7.37 -8.78 -2.17
N SER A 286 6.28 -8.07 -2.38
CA SER A 286 5.65 -7.20 -1.39
C SER A 286 4.35 -7.80 -0.87
N TYR A 287 4.10 -7.58 0.41
CA TYR A 287 2.87 -7.93 1.11
C TYR A 287 2.26 -6.66 1.69
N ASP A 288 1.00 -6.45 1.43
CA ASP A 288 0.25 -5.32 1.93
C ASP A 288 -0.74 -5.78 2.99
N ALA A 289 -0.92 -4.96 3.99
CA ALA A 289 -1.79 -5.27 5.12
C ALA A 289 -2.69 -4.10 5.48
N TRP A 290 -3.83 -4.43 6.09
CA TRP A 290 -4.71 -3.50 6.75
C TRP A 290 -4.30 -3.28 8.19
N LEU A 291 -4.26 -2.02 8.64
CA LEU A 291 -3.92 -1.64 10.00
C LEU A 291 -4.95 -0.64 10.55
N ILE A 292 -5.05 -0.60 11.89
CA ILE A 292 -5.92 0.35 12.60
C ILE A 292 -5.03 1.39 13.29
N PRO A 293 -5.12 2.69 12.94
CA PRO A 293 -4.40 3.73 13.66
C PRO A 293 -4.68 3.72 15.17
N ALA A 294 -3.69 4.10 15.96
CA ALA A 294 -3.81 4.11 17.42
C ALA A 294 -4.92 5.08 17.91
N ASP A 295 -5.09 6.18 17.18
CA ASP A 295 -6.06 7.24 17.39
C ASP A 295 -7.37 7.07 16.58
N ALA A 296 -7.59 5.91 15.95
CA ALA A 296 -8.76 5.63 15.14
C ALA A 296 -10.07 5.98 15.90
N PRO A 297 -10.93 6.85 15.33
CA PRO A 297 -12.16 7.27 15.98
C PRO A 297 -13.18 6.13 16.15
N HIS A 298 -13.21 5.16 15.23
CA HIS A 298 -14.22 4.10 15.17
C HIS A 298 -13.57 2.69 15.15
N PRO A 299 -12.88 2.26 16.22
CA PRO A 299 -12.09 1.02 16.21
C PRO A 299 -12.94 -0.25 16.10
N LEU A 300 -14.19 -0.25 16.54
CA LEU A 300 -15.08 -1.41 16.39
C LEU A 300 -15.57 -1.55 14.95
N ALA A 301 -15.90 -0.44 14.27
CA ALA A 301 -16.23 -0.43 12.85
C ALA A 301 -15.02 -0.87 12.01
N ALA A 302 -13.81 -0.44 12.40
CA ALA A 302 -12.55 -0.88 11.78
C ALA A 302 -12.40 -2.40 11.86
N HIS A 303 -12.50 -3.01 13.04
CA HIS A 303 -12.42 -4.48 13.18
C HIS A 303 -13.52 -5.19 12.37
N LYS A 304 -14.73 -4.62 12.32
CA LYS A 304 -15.82 -5.18 11.53
C LYS A 304 -15.50 -5.19 10.04
N PHE A 305 -14.89 -4.11 9.53
CA PHE A 305 -14.42 -4.04 8.15
C PHE A 305 -13.28 -5.04 7.89
N LEU A 306 -12.28 -5.12 8.77
CA LEU A 306 -11.20 -6.08 8.64
C LEU A 306 -11.72 -7.52 8.61
N ASN A 307 -12.66 -7.87 9.50
CA ASN A 307 -13.25 -9.20 9.48
C ASN A 307 -14.10 -9.46 8.22
N TYR A 308 -14.76 -8.44 7.68
CA TYR A 308 -15.47 -8.53 6.41
C TYR A 308 -14.51 -8.78 5.25
N MET A 309 -13.38 -8.08 5.19
CA MET A 309 -12.34 -8.31 4.19
C MET A 309 -11.72 -9.73 4.27
N LEU A 310 -11.73 -10.35 5.45
CA LEU A 310 -11.30 -11.73 5.64
C LEU A 310 -12.36 -12.78 5.25
N GLU A 311 -13.56 -12.39 4.82
CA GLU A 311 -14.53 -13.32 4.27
C GLU A 311 -14.06 -13.85 2.92
N PRO A 312 -14.07 -15.18 2.70
CA PRO A 312 -13.47 -15.78 1.49
C PRO A 312 -14.04 -15.23 0.18
N ARG A 313 -15.36 -14.98 0.11
CA ARG A 313 -15.99 -14.44 -1.09
C ARG A 313 -15.64 -12.97 -1.32
N VAL A 314 -15.59 -12.18 -0.24
CA VAL A 314 -15.29 -10.75 -0.33
C VAL A 314 -13.89 -10.52 -0.90
N ILE A 315 -12.89 -11.20 -0.34
CA ILE A 315 -11.51 -11.01 -0.81
C ILE A 315 -11.27 -11.67 -2.18
N ALA A 316 -11.99 -12.74 -2.51
CA ALA A 316 -11.96 -13.31 -3.85
C ALA A 316 -12.55 -12.35 -4.89
N ASP A 317 -13.65 -11.66 -4.57
CA ASP A 317 -14.24 -10.63 -5.45
C ASP A 317 -13.26 -9.46 -5.66
N VAL A 318 -12.52 -9.07 -4.63
CA VAL A 318 -11.42 -8.08 -4.77
C VAL A 318 -10.38 -8.59 -5.76
N THR A 319 -9.84 -9.80 -5.55
CA THR A 319 -8.85 -10.40 -6.47
C THR A 319 -9.39 -10.50 -7.90
N ASN A 320 -10.66 -10.86 -8.07
CA ASN A 320 -11.28 -10.99 -9.40
C ASN A 320 -11.44 -9.63 -10.09
N ASP A 321 -11.63 -8.55 -9.34
CA ASP A 321 -11.77 -7.20 -9.88
C ASP A 321 -10.41 -6.55 -10.21
N ILE A 322 -9.41 -6.67 -9.30
CA ILE A 322 -8.15 -5.93 -9.42
C ILE A 322 -6.92 -6.79 -9.75
N HIS A 323 -7.10 -8.11 -9.82
CA HIS A 323 -6.07 -9.08 -10.25
C HIS A 323 -4.79 -9.12 -9.41
N TYR A 324 -4.89 -8.77 -8.13
CA TYR A 324 -3.83 -8.99 -7.14
C TYR A 324 -4.07 -10.29 -6.37
N ALA A 325 -3.02 -11.03 -6.05
CA ALA A 325 -3.12 -12.22 -5.24
C ALA A 325 -3.51 -11.86 -3.80
N ASN A 326 -4.50 -12.56 -3.24
CA ASN A 326 -4.87 -12.39 -1.85
C ASN A 326 -4.21 -13.47 -0.97
N ASP A 327 -4.20 -13.21 0.33
CA ASP A 327 -3.55 -14.05 1.34
C ASP A 327 -4.53 -14.92 2.13
N ASN A 328 -5.72 -15.17 1.59
CA ASN A 328 -6.78 -15.94 2.21
C ASN A 328 -6.97 -17.28 1.47
N LEU A 329 -6.44 -18.38 2.01
CA LEU A 329 -6.52 -19.70 1.36
C LEU A 329 -7.96 -20.18 1.14
N ALA A 330 -8.89 -19.78 2.01
CA ALA A 330 -10.30 -20.16 1.87
C ALA A 330 -10.99 -19.42 0.69
N ALA A 331 -10.36 -18.38 0.14
CA ALA A 331 -10.86 -17.65 -1.03
C ALA A 331 -10.62 -18.37 -2.35
N ASN A 332 -9.61 -19.24 -2.45
CA ASN A 332 -9.20 -19.91 -3.68
C ASN A 332 -10.36 -20.53 -4.50
N PRO A 333 -11.38 -21.18 -3.89
CA PRO A 333 -12.51 -21.73 -4.66
C PRO A 333 -13.40 -20.67 -5.33
N TYR A 334 -13.26 -19.40 -4.99
CA TYR A 334 -14.07 -18.27 -5.48
C TYR A 334 -13.28 -17.33 -6.40
N VAL A 335 -11.95 -17.47 -6.43
CA VAL A 335 -11.08 -16.73 -7.37
C VAL A 335 -11.25 -17.31 -8.76
N ASP A 336 -11.30 -16.45 -9.79
CA ASP A 336 -11.33 -16.89 -11.18
C ASP A 336 -10.16 -17.85 -11.45
N PRO A 337 -10.43 -19.08 -11.97
CA PRO A 337 -9.37 -20.03 -12.25
C PRO A 337 -8.28 -19.53 -13.19
N GLN A 338 -8.58 -18.57 -14.08
CA GLN A 338 -7.58 -17.96 -14.95
C GLN A 338 -6.61 -17.04 -14.18
N ILE A 339 -7.11 -16.32 -13.17
CA ILE A 339 -6.30 -15.47 -12.29
C ILE A 339 -5.45 -16.37 -11.36
N LEU A 340 -6.08 -17.39 -10.77
CA LEU A 340 -5.40 -18.32 -9.86
C LEU A 340 -4.27 -19.10 -10.56
N ALA A 341 -4.43 -19.38 -11.86
CA ALA A 341 -3.44 -20.07 -12.69
C ALA A 341 -2.41 -19.11 -13.34
N ASP A 342 -2.56 -17.80 -13.21
CA ASP A 342 -1.64 -16.83 -13.81
C ASP A 342 -0.36 -16.72 -12.95
N PRO A 343 0.81 -17.14 -13.48
CA PRO A 343 2.06 -17.11 -12.73
C PRO A 343 2.61 -15.69 -12.49
N ALA A 344 2.03 -14.67 -13.11
CA ALA A 344 2.33 -13.28 -12.81
C ALA A 344 1.59 -12.83 -11.54
N VAL A 345 0.41 -13.37 -11.26
CA VAL A 345 -0.42 -13.03 -10.09
C VAL A 345 -0.09 -13.96 -8.91
N TYR A 346 -0.27 -15.28 -9.11
CA TYR A 346 0.09 -16.30 -8.11
C TYR A 346 1.42 -16.94 -8.51
N VAL A 347 2.50 -16.34 -8.03
CA VAL A 347 3.86 -16.75 -8.43
C VAL A 347 4.17 -18.20 -8.03
N PRO A 348 4.79 -18.98 -8.94
CA PRO A 348 5.21 -20.34 -8.61
C PRO A 348 6.32 -20.38 -7.56
N PRO A 349 6.46 -21.46 -6.78
CA PRO A 349 7.52 -21.59 -5.76
C PRO A 349 8.94 -21.36 -6.28
N ALA A 350 9.22 -21.72 -7.53
CA ALA A 350 10.53 -21.47 -8.15
C ALA A 350 10.82 -19.99 -8.41
N VAL A 351 9.77 -19.17 -8.57
CA VAL A 351 9.89 -17.70 -8.66
C VAL A 351 10.01 -17.13 -7.25
N GLU A 352 9.17 -17.57 -6.33
CA GLU A 352 9.18 -17.13 -4.93
C GLU A 352 10.55 -17.34 -4.25
N ALA A 353 11.24 -18.43 -4.53
CA ALA A 353 12.57 -18.72 -3.99
C ALA A 353 13.69 -17.73 -4.40
N ARG A 354 13.44 -16.85 -5.35
CA ARG A 354 14.38 -15.79 -5.78
C ARG A 354 13.88 -14.37 -5.52
N LEU A 355 12.73 -14.25 -4.85
CA LEU A 355 12.26 -12.95 -4.38
C LEU A 355 13.07 -12.52 -3.17
N TYR A 356 13.27 -11.22 -3.06
CA TYR A 356 13.69 -10.59 -1.82
C TYR A 356 12.52 -9.74 -1.29
N HIS A 357 12.54 -9.44 -0.02
CA HIS A 357 11.55 -8.56 0.61
C HIS A 357 12.25 -7.28 1.06
N ALA A 358 11.58 -6.17 0.87
CA ALA A 358 12.09 -4.89 1.34
C ALA A 358 12.20 -4.91 2.87
N ALA A 359 13.34 -4.43 3.38
CA ALA A 359 13.56 -4.28 4.80
C ALA A 359 13.32 -2.83 5.22
N GLU A 360 12.94 -2.66 6.48
CA GLU A 360 12.72 -1.36 7.09
C GLU A 360 13.88 -0.39 6.83
N ALA A 361 13.57 0.76 6.25
CA ALA A 361 14.52 1.83 6.01
C ALA A 361 14.48 2.88 7.13
N GLY A 362 15.62 3.12 7.74
CA GLY A 362 15.74 4.23 8.71
C GLY A 362 15.77 5.60 8.03
N PRO A 363 15.54 6.70 8.78
CA PRO A 363 15.43 8.06 8.19
C PRO A 363 16.66 8.52 7.39
N ALA A 364 17.84 7.97 7.66
CA ALA A 364 19.06 8.29 6.92
C ALA A 364 19.03 7.65 5.52
N LEU A 365 18.55 6.40 5.42
CA LEU A 365 18.39 5.68 4.18
C LEU A 365 17.30 6.30 3.32
N GLU A 366 16.16 6.67 3.91
CA GLU A 366 15.08 7.36 3.21
C GLU A 366 15.56 8.67 2.57
N ARG A 367 16.31 9.48 3.32
CA ARG A 367 16.92 10.71 2.76
C ARG A 367 17.90 10.42 1.63
N LEU A 368 18.65 9.31 1.71
CA LEU A 368 19.57 8.90 0.66
C LEU A 368 18.81 8.47 -0.60
N ARG A 369 17.79 7.62 -0.45
CA ARG A 369 16.90 7.15 -1.53
C ARG A 369 16.24 8.34 -2.23
N THR A 370 15.57 9.23 -1.49
CA THR A 370 14.89 10.42 -2.04
C THR A 370 15.83 11.33 -2.83
N ARG A 371 17.02 11.61 -2.31
CA ARG A 371 18.01 12.45 -3.02
C ARG A 371 18.52 11.79 -4.29
N THR A 372 18.83 10.50 -4.21
CA THR A 372 19.28 9.72 -5.36
C THR A 372 18.21 9.66 -6.43
N TRP A 373 16.97 9.40 -6.03
CA TRP A 373 15.80 9.36 -6.92
C TRP A 373 15.56 10.69 -7.63
N THR A 374 15.62 11.79 -6.91
CA THR A 374 15.48 13.13 -7.48
C THR A 374 16.52 13.37 -8.58
N ARG A 375 17.80 13.02 -8.36
CA ARG A 375 18.85 13.17 -9.37
C ARG A 375 18.58 12.29 -10.59
N ILE A 376 18.15 11.05 -10.39
CA ILE A 376 17.81 10.14 -11.50
C ILE A 376 16.65 10.71 -12.32
N LYS A 377 15.56 11.15 -11.68
CA LYS A 377 14.40 11.70 -12.40
C LYS A 377 14.75 12.96 -13.20
N THR A 378 15.55 13.83 -12.63
CA THR A 378 15.98 15.09 -13.29
C THR A 378 17.10 14.91 -14.28
N GLY A 379 17.83 13.78 -14.22
CA GLY A 379 18.99 13.53 -15.09
C GLY A 379 20.23 14.34 -14.74
N LEU A 380 20.35 14.79 -13.46
CA LEU A 380 21.41 15.66 -12.95
C LEU A 380 22.46 14.90 -12.13
#